data_7f7fff1a97665f3de6c93df192dcfc20
#
_entry.id   7f7fff1a97665f3de6c93df192dcfc20
#
_cell.length_a   1.000
_cell.length_b   1.000
_cell.length_c   1.000
_cell.angle_alpha   90.00
_cell.angle_beta   90.00
_cell.angle_gamma   90.00
#
_symmetry.space_group_name_H-M   'P 1'
#
loop_
_entity.id
_entity.type
_entity.pdbx_description
1 polymer ?
#
loop_
_entity_poly.entity_id
_entity_poly.type
_entity_poly.pdbx_seq_one_letter_code
_entity_poly.pdbx_strand_id
1 'polypeptide(L)'
;MDNYRFSTRGNTPALEYATQELCRAGWLLEEDAPLVVLPIPSMDPDGCIKGGGRPEDLPKNARIIGGNLHHPAFTQHDCIDLLKDPLYLSENAAITAHCALCIAMQRLPITLQDCPVLVVGWGRIGKCLVRLLRLLGARVTVAARSEADRALIAALGYTAVDILDEAPALSVYRVIYNTVPAMVLPKEKLSGCRQDCLKIDLASVCGIDGDDVIWARGLPNLHAPESSGQLIAKMIRKEFEV
;
A
#
# COMPACT_ATOMS: atom_id res chain seq x y z
N MET A 1 -27.95 -19.63 -12.41
CA MET A 1 -26.78 -18.91 -11.87
C MET A 1 -27.35 -17.75 -11.10
N ASP A 2 -27.16 -17.71 -9.80
CA ASP A 2 -27.60 -16.56 -9.01
C ASP A 2 -26.79 -15.36 -9.42
N ASN A 3 -27.43 -14.38 -10.06
CA ASN A 3 -26.77 -13.14 -10.45
C ASN A 3 -26.48 -12.33 -9.18
N TYR A 4 -25.24 -12.27 -8.75
CA TYR A 4 -24.82 -11.43 -7.65
C TYR A 4 -25.10 -9.96 -7.99
N ARG A 5 -25.71 -9.22 -7.04
CA ARG A 5 -26.01 -7.79 -7.20
C ARG A 5 -25.21 -6.97 -6.22
N PHE A 6 -24.67 -5.86 -6.70
CA PHE A 6 -23.90 -4.93 -5.87
C PHE A 6 -24.16 -3.49 -6.29
N SER A 7 -23.90 -2.59 -5.37
CA SER A 7 -23.84 -1.15 -5.61
C SER A 7 -22.48 -0.61 -5.19
N THR A 8 -22.15 0.60 -5.60
CA THR A 8 -20.94 1.30 -5.17
C THR A 8 -21.31 2.62 -4.52
N ARG A 9 -20.50 3.06 -3.55
CA ARG A 9 -20.59 4.41 -3.00
C ARG A 9 -19.17 4.98 -2.94
N GLY A 10 -19.05 6.29 -3.24
CA GLY A 10 -17.78 6.94 -3.46
C GLY A 10 -17.26 6.75 -4.88
N ASN A 11 -16.15 7.42 -5.18
CA ASN A 11 -15.53 7.36 -6.49
C ASN A 11 -14.00 7.40 -6.37
N THR A 12 -13.35 6.35 -6.86
CA THR A 12 -11.90 6.29 -7.06
C THR A 12 -11.59 5.46 -8.31
N PRO A 13 -10.49 5.74 -9.02
CA PRO A 13 -10.12 4.96 -10.20
C PRO A 13 -10.08 3.45 -9.95
N ALA A 14 -9.56 3.01 -8.80
CA ALA A 14 -9.55 1.58 -8.48
C ALA A 14 -10.95 0.99 -8.28
N LEU A 15 -11.90 1.74 -7.70
CA LEU A 15 -13.28 1.29 -7.56
C LEU A 15 -13.98 1.17 -8.91
N GLU A 16 -13.71 2.08 -9.84
CA GLU A 16 -14.24 2.01 -11.21
C GLU A 16 -13.78 0.74 -11.92
N TYR A 17 -12.48 0.42 -11.85
CA TYR A 17 -11.93 -0.84 -12.40
C TYR A 17 -12.51 -2.07 -11.71
N ALA A 18 -12.67 -2.05 -10.38
CA ALA A 18 -13.30 -3.15 -9.64
C ALA A 18 -14.74 -3.39 -10.09
N THR A 19 -15.50 -2.31 -10.30
CA THR A 19 -16.87 -2.35 -10.82
C THR A 19 -16.92 -2.99 -12.21
N GLN A 20 -16.04 -2.56 -13.12
CA GLN A 20 -15.94 -3.14 -14.46
C GLN A 20 -15.61 -4.64 -14.43
N GLU A 21 -14.66 -5.05 -13.58
CA GLU A 21 -14.27 -6.47 -13.44
C GLU A 21 -15.42 -7.33 -12.88
N LEU A 22 -16.16 -6.83 -11.89
CA LEU A 22 -17.35 -7.53 -11.36
C LEU A 22 -18.43 -7.66 -12.43
N CYS A 23 -18.72 -6.60 -13.19
CA CYS A 23 -19.69 -6.65 -14.28
C CYS A 23 -19.25 -7.63 -15.40
N ARG A 24 -17.96 -7.67 -15.75
CA ARG A 24 -17.41 -8.67 -16.71
C ARG A 24 -17.56 -10.10 -16.21
N ALA A 25 -17.53 -10.30 -14.89
CA ALA A 25 -17.78 -11.59 -14.26
C ALA A 25 -19.28 -11.96 -14.15
N GLY A 26 -20.18 -11.12 -14.66
CA GLY A 26 -21.63 -11.37 -14.67
C GLY A 26 -22.39 -10.85 -13.45
N TRP A 27 -21.71 -10.05 -12.59
CA TRP A 27 -22.37 -9.38 -11.47
C TRP A 27 -23.18 -8.19 -11.97
N LEU A 28 -24.33 -7.90 -11.34
CA LEU A 28 -25.22 -6.80 -11.71
C LEU A 28 -25.00 -5.59 -10.80
N LEU A 29 -24.68 -4.44 -11.42
CA LEU A 29 -24.59 -3.17 -10.71
C LEU A 29 -26.00 -2.57 -10.61
N GLU A 30 -26.51 -2.44 -9.39
CA GLU A 30 -27.86 -1.91 -9.10
C GLU A 30 -27.78 -0.95 -7.91
N GLU A 31 -28.47 0.19 -7.97
CA GLU A 31 -28.34 1.26 -6.97
C GLU A 31 -28.72 0.82 -5.54
N ASP A 32 -29.76 -0.01 -5.41
CA ASP A 32 -30.30 -0.50 -4.13
C ASP A 32 -29.87 -1.95 -3.81
N ALA A 33 -28.77 -2.41 -4.40
CA ALA A 33 -28.27 -3.75 -4.13
C ALA A 33 -27.87 -3.93 -2.64
N PRO A 34 -28.06 -5.13 -2.07
CA PRO A 34 -27.79 -5.39 -0.66
C PRO A 34 -26.29 -5.42 -0.33
N LEU A 35 -25.44 -5.54 -1.34
CA LEU A 35 -23.97 -5.45 -1.21
C LEU A 35 -23.51 -4.08 -1.68
N VAL A 36 -22.78 -3.35 -0.81
CA VAL A 36 -22.19 -2.05 -1.14
C VAL A 36 -20.66 -2.17 -1.13
N VAL A 37 -20.04 -1.83 -2.24
CA VAL A 37 -18.58 -1.80 -2.38
C VAL A 37 -18.10 -0.36 -2.27
N LEU A 38 -17.14 -0.13 -1.36
CA LEU A 38 -16.54 1.16 -1.06
C LEU A 38 -15.10 1.23 -1.57
N PRO A 39 -14.53 2.43 -1.78
CA PRO A 39 -13.10 2.62 -2.01
C PRO A 39 -12.22 2.00 -0.93
N ILE A 40 -10.94 1.74 -1.23
CA ILE A 40 -9.97 1.24 -0.26
C ILE A 40 -8.74 2.18 -0.20
N PRO A 41 -8.49 2.82 0.96
CA PRO A 41 -9.35 2.92 2.14
C PRO A 41 -10.65 3.66 1.85
N SER A 42 -11.71 3.36 2.64
CA SER A 42 -13.07 3.83 2.34
C SER A 42 -13.32 5.29 2.70
N MET A 43 -12.63 5.80 3.73
CA MET A 43 -12.93 7.11 4.30
C MET A 43 -11.84 8.13 4.02
N ASP A 44 -12.25 9.36 3.84
CA ASP A 44 -11.41 10.54 3.88
C ASP A 44 -11.20 11.03 5.34
N PRO A 45 -10.19 11.89 5.60
CA PRO A 45 -9.93 12.40 6.95
C PRO A 45 -11.08 13.22 7.56
N ASP A 46 -11.97 13.75 6.73
CA ASP A 46 -13.15 14.51 7.14
C ASP A 46 -14.37 13.65 7.52
N GLY A 47 -14.22 12.32 7.46
CA GLY A 47 -15.27 11.37 7.79
C GLY A 47 -16.27 11.09 6.67
N CYS A 48 -16.02 11.55 5.45
CA CYS A 48 -16.80 11.22 4.27
C CYS A 48 -16.28 9.95 3.58
N ILE A 49 -17.13 9.31 2.78
CA ILE A 49 -16.68 8.24 1.88
C ILE A 49 -15.82 8.85 0.77
N LYS A 50 -14.70 8.26 0.48
CA LYS A 50 -13.78 8.71 -0.56
C LYS A 50 -14.47 8.88 -1.91
N GLY A 51 -14.38 10.09 -2.48
CA GLY A 51 -15.02 10.40 -3.75
C GLY A 51 -16.51 10.69 -3.65
N GLY A 52 -17.06 10.85 -2.43
CA GLY A 52 -18.39 11.37 -2.16
C GLY A 52 -19.32 10.43 -1.40
N GLY A 53 -20.27 11.04 -0.70
CA GLY A 53 -21.25 10.35 0.15
C GLY A 53 -20.87 10.32 1.62
N ARG A 54 -21.83 10.04 2.46
CA ARG A 54 -21.65 9.87 3.91
C ARG A 54 -21.93 8.43 4.31
N PRO A 55 -21.22 7.89 5.31
CA PRO A 55 -21.47 6.52 5.76
C PRO A 55 -22.89 6.34 6.35
N GLU A 56 -23.52 7.40 6.87
CA GLU A 56 -24.89 7.40 7.38
C GLU A 56 -25.96 7.24 6.29
N ASP A 57 -25.62 7.56 5.03
CA ASP A 57 -26.53 7.48 3.89
C ASP A 57 -26.54 6.08 3.25
N LEU A 58 -25.77 5.13 3.79
CA LEU A 58 -25.72 3.76 3.29
C LEU A 58 -27.06 3.02 3.57
N PRO A 59 -27.51 2.14 2.66
CA PRO A 59 -28.74 1.39 2.83
C PRO A 59 -28.71 0.58 4.13
N LYS A 60 -29.76 0.66 4.92
CA LYS A 60 -29.91 -0.11 6.16
C LYS A 60 -29.78 -1.60 5.88
N ASN A 61 -29.05 -2.32 6.72
CA ASN A 61 -28.77 -3.75 6.59
C ASN A 61 -27.97 -4.16 5.33
N ALA A 62 -27.37 -3.21 4.61
CA ALA A 62 -26.45 -3.56 3.54
C ALA A 62 -25.20 -4.26 4.10
N ARG A 63 -24.69 -5.24 3.37
CA ARG A 63 -23.36 -5.79 3.58
C ARG A 63 -22.35 -4.86 2.94
N ILE A 64 -21.32 -4.44 3.68
CA ILE A 64 -20.36 -3.44 3.24
C ILE A 64 -18.99 -4.10 3.00
N ILE A 65 -18.40 -3.88 1.82
CA ILE A 65 -17.01 -4.25 1.55
C ILE A 65 -16.21 -2.97 1.33
N GLY A 66 -15.08 -2.85 2.02
CA GLY A 66 -14.23 -1.67 1.92
C GLY A 66 -12.90 -1.85 2.63
N GLY A 67 -12.32 -0.75 3.10
CA GLY A 67 -11.08 -0.77 3.87
C GLY A 67 -11.04 0.31 4.94
N ASN A 68 -10.53 -0.02 6.14
CA ASN A 68 -10.57 0.83 7.32
C ASN A 68 -12.00 1.19 7.75
N LEU A 69 -12.86 0.19 7.86
CA LEU A 69 -14.28 0.33 8.24
C LEU A 69 -14.45 0.52 9.76
N HIS A 70 -13.81 1.58 10.31
CA HIS A 70 -13.82 1.87 11.75
C HIS A 70 -14.80 2.98 12.16
N HIS A 71 -15.42 3.65 11.19
CA HIS A 71 -16.39 4.70 11.48
C HIS A 71 -17.63 4.13 12.19
N PRO A 72 -18.19 4.82 13.22
CA PRO A 72 -19.34 4.31 13.97
C PRO A 72 -20.56 3.92 13.12
N ALA A 73 -20.80 4.59 12.00
CA ALA A 73 -21.90 4.27 11.10
C ALA A 73 -21.82 2.85 10.52
N PHE A 74 -20.63 2.24 10.45
CA PHE A 74 -20.46 0.88 9.95
C PHE A 74 -20.83 -0.19 11.00
N THR A 75 -20.99 0.15 12.27
CA THR A 75 -21.24 -0.83 13.35
C THR A 75 -22.58 -1.58 13.21
N GLN A 76 -23.53 -1.01 12.47
CA GLN A 76 -24.83 -1.61 12.21
C GLN A 76 -24.88 -2.48 10.94
N HIS A 77 -23.75 -2.60 10.24
CA HIS A 77 -23.65 -3.35 8.99
C HIS A 77 -22.78 -4.60 9.15
N ASP A 78 -23.06 -5.61 8.34
CA ASP A 78 -22.15 -6.73 8.14
C ASP A 78 -20.99 -6.23 7.23
N CYS A 79 -19.78 -6.15 7.79
CA CYS A 79 -18.66 -5.49 7.15
C CYS A 79 -17.50 -6.45 6.87
N ILE A 80 -17.03 -6.42 5.62
CA ILE A 80 -15.78 -7.07 5.19
C ILE A 80 -14.73 -5.99 4.97
N ASP A 81 -13.76 -5.90 5.87
CA ASP A 81 -12.65 -4.96 5.78
C ASP A 81 -11.43 -5.63 5.11
N LEU A 82 -11.22 -5.36 3.81
CA LEU A 82 -10.12 -5.92 3.05
C LEU A 82 -8.74 -5.51 3.57
N LEU A 83 -8.63 -4.37 4.28
CA LEU A 83 -7.37 -4.00 4.94
C LEU A 83 -7.06 -4.81 6.21
N LYS A 84 -7.96 -5.75 6.59
CA LYS A 84 -7.70 -6.79 7.60
C LYS A 84 -7.46 -8.17 6.99
N ASP A 85 -7.71 -8.36 5.69
CA ASP A 85 -7.50 -9.63 5.01
C ASP A 85 -6.00 -9.83 4.66
N PRO A 86 -5.35 -10.91 5.16
CA PRO A 86 -3.93 -11.15 4.92
C PRO A 86 -3.58 -11.38 3.45
N LEU A 87 -4.49 -11.96 2.65
CA LEU A 87 -4.28 -12.20 1.23
C LEU A 87 -4.34 -10.88 0.47
N TYR A 88 -5.37 -10.06 0.69
CA TYR A 88 -5.46 -8.73 0.13
C TYR A 88 -4.20 -7.90 0.43
N LEU A 89 -3.80 -7.84 1.71
CA LEU A 89 -2.62 -7.09 2.14
C LEU A 89 -1.33 -7.57 1.48
N SER A 90 -1.21 -8.88 1.22
CA SER A 90 -0.02 -9.45 0.58
C SER A 90 0.05 -9.10 -0.91
N GLU A 91 -1.06 -9.22 -1.63
CA GLU A 91 -1.13 -8.88 -3.06
C GLU A 91 -1.03 -7.35 -3.27
N ASN A 92 -1.70 -6.56 -2.43
CA ASN A 92 -1.61 -5.10 -2.47
C ASN A 92 -0.20 -4.57 -2.17
N ALA A 93 0.57 -5.29 -1.34
CA ALA A 93 1.97 -4.95 -1.07
C ALA A 93 2.86 -5.09 -2.32
N ALA A 94 2.59 -6.08 -3.16
CA ALA A 94 3.30 -6.23 -4.45
C ALA A 94 2.98 -5.06 -5.39
N ILE A 95 1.70 -4.68 -5.53
CA ILE A 95 1.28 -3.52 -6.34
C ILE A 95 1.95 -2.24 -5.80
N THR A 96 1.93 -2.03 -4.48
CA THR A 96 2.56 -0.88 -3.82
C THR A 96 4.05 -0.81 -4.12
N ALA A 97 4.77 -1.93 -4.08
CA ALA A 97 6.20 -1.98 -4.36
C ALA A 97 6.52 -1.58 -5.82
N HIS A 98 5.72 -2.03 -6.80
CA HIS A 98 5.84 -1.59 -8.20
C HIS A 98 5.62 -0.08 -8.34
N CYS A 99 4.58 0.46 -7.71
CA CYS A 99 4.31 1.90 -7.73
C CYS A 99 5.46 2.71 -7.10
N ALA A 100 6.03 2.23 -5.99
CA ALA A 100 7.17 2.88 -5.34
C ALA A 100 8.42 2.92 -6.23
N LEU A 101 8.68 1.87 -7.00
CA LEU A 101 9.74 1.86 -8.01
C LEU A 101 9.47 2.88 -9.12
N CYS A 102 8.24 2.97 -9.60
CA CYS A 102 7.86 3.94 -10.62
C CYS A 102 8.20 5.38 -10.18
N ILE A 103 7.88 5.74 -8.94
CA ILE A 103 8.24 7.05 -8.36
C ILE A 103 9.75 7.28 -8.39
N ALA A 104 10.54 6.31 -7.97
CA ALA A 104 11.99 6.44 -7.95
C ALA A 104 12.56 6.61 -9.37
N MET A 105 12.12 5.78 -10.32
CA MET A 105 12.58 5.83 -11.70
C MET A 105 12.24 7.16 -12.40
N GLN A 106 11.13 7.79 -12.02
CA GLN A 106 10.73 9.11 -12.55
C GLN A 106 11.54 10.27 -11.94
N ARG A 107 12.10 10.09 -10.74
CA ARG A 107 12.79 11.16 -9.99
C ARG A 107 14.31 11.05 -10.02
N LEU A 108 14.84 9.85 -10.25
CA LEU A 108 16.28 9.64 -10.31
C LEU A 108 16.84 10.02 -11.68
N PRO A 109 17.96 10.77 -11.73
CA PRO A 109 18.66 11.03 -12.98
C PRO A 109 19.59 9.88 -13.40
N ILE A 110 19.53 8.75 -12.71
CA ILE A 110 20.37 7.58 -12.94
C ILE A 110 19.51 6.30 -13.00
N THR A 111 20.06 5.24 -13.56
CA THR A 111 19.43 3.92 -13.53
C THR A 111 19.51 3.30 -12.13
N LEU A 112 18.68 2.29 -11.87
CA LEU A 112 18.78 1.50 -10.63
C LEU A 112 19.93 0.49 -10.66
N GLN A 113 20.52 0.18 -11.81
CA GLN A 113 21.69 -0.69 -11.91
C GLN A 113 22.83 -0.13 -11.04
N ASP A 114 23.37 -0.94 -10.14
CA ASP A 114 24.39 -0.60 -9.15
C ASP A 114 24.07 0.57 -8.21
N CYS A 115 22.82 1.06 -8.23
CA CYS A 115 22.35 2.12 -7.36
C CYS A 115 22.30 1.64 -5.91
N PRO A 116 22.96 2.33 -4.95
CA PRO A 116 22.85 1.98 -3.55
C PRO A 116 21.51 2.43 -2.97
N VAL A 117 20.73 1.45 -2.50
CA VAL A 117 19.36 1.65 -1.98
C VAL A 117 19.28 1.11 -0.56
N LEU A 118 18.70 1.88 0.34
CA LEU A 118 18.30 1.45 1.67
C LEU A 118 16.79 1.19 1.70
N VAL A 119 16.38 0.01 2.15
CA VAL A 119 14.97 -0.29 2.45
C VAL A 119 14.83 -0.49 3.96
N VAL A 120 14.07 0.39 4.60
CA VAL A 120 13.79 0.34 6.02
C VAL A 120 12.50 -0.43 6.25
N GLY A 121 12.61 -1.58 6.91
CA GLY A 121 11.51 -2.50 7.21
C GLY A 121 11.52 -3.78 6.36
N TRP A 122 11.20 -4.90 7.01
CA TRP A 122 11.12 -6.24 6.40
C TRP A 122 9.69 -6.82 6.43
N GLY A 123 8.69 -5.92 6.30
CA GLY A 123 7.29 -6.28 6.15
C GLY A 123 6.93 -6.74 4.73
N ARG A 124 5.63 -6.88 4.44
CA ARG A 124 5.13 -7.30 3.10
C ARG A 124 5.65 -6.40 1.98
N ILE A 125 5.50 -5.08 2.12
CA ILE A 125 5.97 -4.11 1.11
C ILE A 125 7.50 -4.16 0.99
N GLY A 126 8.23 -4.15 2.10
CA GLY A 126 9.70 -4.20 2.11
C GLY A 126 10.23 -5.42 1.37
N LYS A 127 9.68 -6.61 1.63
CA LYS A 127 10.07 -7.86 0.95
C LYS A 127 9.85 -7.81 -0.56
N CYS A 128 8.69 -7.32 -1.00
CA CYS A 128 8.38 -7.17 -2.43
C CYS A 128 9.33 -6.17 -3.10
N LEU A 129 9.56 -5.02 -2.44
CA LEU A 129 10.40 -3.95 -2.97
C LEU A 129 11.87 -4.38 -3.09
N VAL A 130 12.42 -5.03 -2.05
CA VAL A 130 13.79 -5.55 -2.05
C VAL A 130 14.01 -6.53 -3.20
N ARG A 131 13.05 -7.45 -3.41
CA ARG A 131 13.11 -8.39 -4.53
C ARG A 131 13.13 -7.66 -5.88
N LEU A 132 12.26 -6.70 -6.11
CA LEU A 132 12.17 -5.94 -7.36
C LEU A 132 13.43 -5.10 -7.61
N LEU A 133 13.94 -4.40 -6.60
CA LEU A 133 15.18 -3.64 -6.68
C LEU A 133 16.38 -4.53 -7.06
N ARG A 134 16.46 -5.73 -6.47
CA ARG A 134 17.50 -6.70 -6.81
C ARG A 134 17.42 -7.14 -8.27
N LEU A 135 16.22 -7.41 -8.79
CA LEU A 135 16.02 -7.79 -10.19
C LEU A 135 16.44 -6.66 -11.16
N LEU A 136 16.37 -5.41 -10.73
CA LEU A 136 16.83 -4.24 -11.48
C LEU A 136 18.33 -3.94 -11.27
N GLY A 137 19.06 -4.82 -10.58
CA GLY A 137 20.51 -4.70 -10.37
C GLY A 137 20.93 -3.70 -9.31
N ALA A 138 20.01 -3.22 -8.45
CA ALA A 138 20.35 -2.30 -7.37
C ALA A 138 21.14 -3.00 -6.25
N ARG A 139 22.04 -2.25 -5.60
CA ARG A 139 22.75 -2.68 -4.39
C ARG A 139 21.89 -2.38 -3.18
N VAL A 140 21.14 -3.39 -2.74
CA VAL A 140 20.12 -3.22 -1.69
C VAL A 140 20.67 -3.55 -0.33
N THR A 141 20.54 -2.61 0.60
CA THR A 141 20.70 -2.82 2.04
C THR A 141 19.32 -2.78 2.71
N VAL A 142 19.04 -3.69 3.61
CA VAL A 142 17.78 -3.77 4.35
C VAL A 142 18.04 -3.47 5.82
N ALA A 143 17.33 -2.47 6.35
CA ALA A 143 17.36 -2.16 7.77
C ALA A 143 16.17 -2.83 8.47
N ALA A 144 16.46 -3.69 9.44
CA ALA A 144 15.44 -4.38 10.23
C ALA A 144 15.81 -4.39 11.72
N ARG A 145 14.78 -4.23 12.59
CA ARG A 145 14.97 -4.20 14.04
C ARG A 145 15.27 -5.58 14.63
N SER A 146 14.56 -6.60 14.15
CA SER A 146 14.67 -7.97 14.65
C SER A 146 15.97 -8.62 14.16
N GLU A 147 16.73 -9.19 15.08
CA GLU A 147 17.93 -9.98 14.76
C GLU A 147 17.58 -11.20 13.88
N ALA A 148 16.48 -11.87 14.17
CA ALA A 148 15.99 -12.98 13.36
C ALA A 148 15.67 -12.56 11.92
N ASP A 149 15.06 -11.38 11.73
CA ASP A 149 14.83 -10.83 10.39
C ASP A 149 16.15 -10.53 9.68
N ARG A 150 17.13 -9.93 10.38
CA ARG A 150 18.45 -9.64 9.80
C ARG A 150 19.19 -10.92 9.39
N ALA A 151 19.12 -11.97 10.21
CA ALA A 151 19.68 -13.27 9.86
C ALA A 151 19.00 -13.87 8.61
N LEU A 152 17.68 -13.78 8.50
CA LEU A 152 16.94 -14.23 7.31
C LEU A 152 17.31 -13.39 6.07
N ILE A 153 17.39 -12.07 6.19
CA ILE A 153 17.80 -11.16 5.11
C ILE A 153 19.18 -11.55 4.59
N ALA A 154 20.14 -11.80 5.49
CA ALA A 154 21.48 -12.23 5.14
C ALA A 154 21.48 -13.62 4.47
N ALA A 155 20.69 -14.57 4.96
CA ALA A 155 20.57 -15.90 4.37
C ALA A 155 19.98 -15.86 2.94
N LEU A 156 19.16 -14.84 2.63
CA LEU A 156 18.62 -14.58 1.29
C LEU A 156 19.61 -13.83 0.38
N GLY A 157 20.83 -13.55 0.86
CA GLY A 157 21.89 -12.90 0.09
C GLY A 157 21.78 -11.38 -0.01
N TYR A 158 21.06 -10.72 0.93
CA TYR A 158 20.99 -9.26 1.04
C TYR A 158 21.88 -8.75 2.16
N THR A 159 22.32 -7.51 2.06
CA THR A 159 22.99 -6.82 3.17
C THR A 159 21.96 -6.43 4.21
N ALA A 160 22.14 -6.87 5.46
CA ALA A 160 21.25 -6.53 6.59
C ALA A 160 21.96 -5.61 7.58
N VAL A 161 21.22 -4.61 8.10
CA VAL A 161 21.72 -3.69 9.13
C VAL A 161 20.65 -3.51 10.21
N ASP A 162 21.10 -3.17 11.44
CA ASP A 162 20.17 -2.76 12.48
C ASP A 162 19.75 -1.30 12.26
N ILE A 163 18.45 -1.03 12.38
CA ILE A 163 17.94 0.33 12.26
C ILE A 163 18.20 1.16 13.52
N LEU A 164 18.39 0.48 14.66
CA LEU A 164 18.57 1.11 15.97
C LEU A 164 20.03 1.42 16.26
N ASP A 165 20.97 0.63 15.72
CA ASP A 165 22.38 0.91 15.83
C ASP A 165 22.75 2.18 15.07
N GLU A 166 23.95 2.74 15.38
CA GLU A 166 24.49 3.93 14.71
C GLU A 166 24.24 3.80 13.21
N ALA A 167 23.35 4.64 12.71
CA ALA A 167 22.77 4.52 11.39
C ALA A 167 23.86 4.22 10.37
N PRO A 168 23.70 3.18 9.52
CA PRO A 168 24.64 2.94 8.43
C PRO A 168 24.87 4.27 7.74
N ALA A 169 26.11 4.60 7.39
CA ALA A 169 26.42 5.92 6.84
C ALA A 169 25.44 6.27 5.73
N LEU A 170 24.39 7.05 6.03
CA LEU A 170 23.29 7.35 5.09
C LEU A 170 23.84 8.07 3.85
N SER A 171 25.05 8.61 3.94
CA SER A 171 25.77 9.26 2.84
C SER A 171 26.05 8.39 1.63
N VAL A 172 25.98 7.05 1.75
CA VAL A 172 26.22 6.17 0.61
C VAL A 172 24.97 5.92 -0.25
N TYR A 173 23.76 6.13 0.30
CA TYR A 173 22.54 5.77 -0.40
C TYR A 173 22.06 6.89 -1.33
N ARG A 174 21.57 6.46 -2.49
CA ARG A 174 20.90 7.32 -3.48
C ARG A 174 19.40 7.31 -3.32
N VAL A 175 18.85 6.24 -2.75
CA VAL A 175 17.43 6.10 -2.45
C VAL A 175 17.26 5.48 -1.07
N ILE A 176 16.35 6.02 -0.30
CA ILE A 176 15.88 5.45 0.96
C ILE A 176 14.38 5.25 0.86
N TYR A 177 13.94 4.01 1.05
CA TYR A 177 12.54 3.68 1.21
C TYR A 177 12.24 3.35 2.66
N ASN A 178 11.21 3.96 3.23
CA ASN A 178 10.67 3.54 4.52
C ASN A 178 9.36 2.77 4.33
N THR A 179 9.21 1.65 5.03
CA THR A 179 7.98 0.84 5.08
C THR A 179 7.47 0.62 6.51
N VAL A 180 8.10 1.26 7.50
CA VAL A 180 7.79 1.13 8.92
C VAL A 180 6.88 2.28 9.36
N PRO A 181 5.69 2.02 9.91
CA PRO A 181 4.73 3.05 10.33
C PRO A 181 5.07 3.63 11.72
N ALA A 182 6.33 4.06 11.89
CA ALA A 182 6.85 4.71 13.08
C ALA A 182 8.01 5.60 12.70
N MET A 183 8.33 6.61 13.51
CA MET A 183 9.49 7.48 13.31
C MET A 183 10.78 6.64 13.44
N VAL A 184 11.47 6.42 12.32
CA VAL A 184 12.69 5.61 12.22
C VAL A 184 13.90 6.41 11.77
N LEU A 185 13.69 7.47 11.00
CA LEU A 185 14.70 8.38 10.50
C LEU A 185 14.35 9.82 10.89
N PRO A 186 14.59 10.22 12.15
CA PRO A 186 14.41 11.59 12.58
C PRO A 186 15.45 12.52 11.93
N LYS A 187 15.20 13.82 11.96
CA LYS A 187 15.98 14.85 11.27
C LYS A 187 17.49 14.79 11.58
N GLU A 188 17.82 14.47 12.83
CA GLU A 188 19.20 14.35 13.27
C GLU A 188 19.95 13.22 12.54
N LYS A 189 19.29 12.07 12.31
CA LYS A 189 19.89 10.97 11.54
C LYS A 189 20.05 11.31 10.05
N LEU A 190 19.15 12.14 9.50
CA LEU A 190 19.21 12.55 8.10
C LEU A 190 20.33 13.53 7.78
N SER A 191 20.96 14.15 8.78
CA SER A 191 22.08 15.07 8.59
C SER A 191 23.28 14.43 7.85
N GLY A 192 23.41 13.09 7.93
CA GLY A 192 24.39 12.31 7.19
C GLY A 192 23.98 11.90 5.77
N CYS A 193 22.75 12.20 5.34
CA CYS A 193 22.29 11.88 3.99
C CYS A 193 22.94 12.79 2.94
N ARG A 194 23.11 12.23 1.74
CA ARG A 194 23.43 13.04 0.55
C ARG A 194 22.29 14.02 0.26
N GLN A 195 22.62 15.20 -0.26
CA GLN A 195 21.61 16.19 -0.70
C GLN A 195 20.74 15.67 -1.86
N ASP A 196 21.32 14.81 -2.72
CA ASP A 196 20.63 14.19 -3.86
C ASP A 196 20.06 12.80 -3.55
N CYS A 197 19.92 12.44 -2.27
CA CYS A 197 19.29 11.21 -1.83
C CYS A 197 17.77 11.33 -1.91
N LEU A 198 17.13 10.49 -2.73
CA LEU A 198 15.68 10.42 -2.83
C LEU A 198 15.11 9.65 -1.62
N LYS A 199 14.20 10.27 -0.88
CA LYS A 199 13.55 9.69 0.29
C LYS A 199 12.07 9.45 0.00
N ILE A 200 11.62 8.19 0.07
CA ILE A 200 10.24 7.79 -0.20
C ILE A 200 9.71 7.04 1.01
N ASP A 201 8.67 7.57 1.61
CA ASP A 201 7.99 6.94 2.74
C ASP A 201 6.69 6.28 2.28
N LEU A 202 6.60 4.96 2.42
CA LEU A 202 5.47 4.11 2.02
C LEU A 202 4.56 3.75 3.20
N ALA A 203 4.92 4.17 4.40
CA ALA A 203 4.21 3.77 5.60
C ALA A 203 2.90 4.57 5.80
N SER A 204 1.97 4.00 6.54
CA SER A 204 0.70 4.65 6.88
C SER A 204 0.88 5.88 7.79
N VAL A 205 1.96 5.88 8.59
CA VAL A 205 2.44 7.02 9.38
C VAL A 205 3.83 7.34 8.87
N CYS A 206 4.11 8.62 8.59
CA CYS A 206 5.41 9.02 8.10
C CYS A 206 6.50 8.74 9.14
N GLY A 207 7.53 8.02 8.74
CA GLY A 207 8.65 7.61 9.59
C GLY A 207 9.98 8.27 9.25
N ILE A 208 9.99 9.19 8.27
CA ILE A 208 11.14 9.99 7.87
C ILE A 208 10.82 11.46 8.11
N ASP A 209 11.60 12.14 8.95
CA ASP A 209 11.42 13.55 9.29
C ASP A 209 12.34 14.44 8.43
N GLY A 210 11.92 14.77 7.21
CA GLY A 210 12.66 15.62 6.29
C GLY A 210 11.75 16.41 5.36
N ASP A 211 12.18 17.61 4.98
CA ASP A 211 11.38 18.53 4.13
C ASP A 211 11.27 18.03 2.67
N ASP A 212 12.19 17.16 2.23
CA ASP A 212 12.29 16.60 0.88
C ASP A 212 11.79 15.14 0.78
N VAL A 213 11.01 14.70 1.75
CA VAL A 213 10.45 13.34 1.80
C VAL A 213 9.18 13.24 0.96
N ILE A 214 9.12 12.26 0.08
CA ILE A 214 7.90 11.89 -0.64
C ILE A 214 7.11 10.92 0.23
N TRP A 215 6.11 11.42 0.94
CA TRP A 215 5.19 10.54 1.66
C TRP A 215 4.14 9.97 0.71
N ALA A 216 4.40 8.78 0.24
CA ALA A 216 3.71 8.14 -0.87
C ALA A 216 2.57 7.22 -0.39
N ARG A 217 1.43 7.80 -0.02
CA ARG A 217 0.23 7.08 0.41
C ARG A 217 -0.70 6.77 -0.76
N GLY A 218 -1.41 5.64 -0.65
CA GLY A 218 -2.46 5.29 -1.61
C GLY A 218 -1.95 5.01 -3.03
N LEU A 219 -0.69 4.64 -3.18
CA LEU A 219 -0.02 4.43 -4.46
C LEU A 219 -0.78 3.52 -5.43
N PRO A 220 -1.33 2.36 -5.02
CA PRO A 220 -2.05 1.49 -5.94
C PRO A 220 -3.19 2.18 -6.68
N ASN A 221 -3.99 2.99 -5.95
CA ASN A 221 -5.09 3.73 -6.56
C ASN A 221 -4.64 4.84 -7.52
N LEU A 222 -3.46 5.44 -7.27
CA LEU A 222 -2.94 6.55 -8.06
C LEU A 222 -2.13 6.10 -9.30
N HIS A 223 -1.33 5.04 -9.15
CA HIS A 223 -0.34 4.63 -10.14
C HIS A 223 -0.65 3.30 -10.82
N ALA A 224 -1.50 2.47 -10.23
CA ALA A 224 -1.92 1.17 -10.76
C ALA A 224 -3.39 0.88 -10.45
N PRO A 225 -4.33 1.79 -10.81
CA PRO A 225 -5.74 1.67 -10.41
C PRO A 225 -6.40 0.41 -10.98
N GLU A 226 -6.05 0.00 -12.19
CA GLU A 226 -6.55 -1.23 -12.80
C GLU A 226 -6.14 -2.47 -11.97
N SER A 227 -4.85 -2.63 -11.67
CA SER A 227 -4.37 -3.75 -10.84
C SER A 227 -5.00 -3.75 -9.45
N SER A 228 -5.19 -2.56 -8.87
CA SER A 228 -5.88 -2.41 -7.58
C SER A 228 -7.35 -2.81 -7.68
N GLY A 229 -8.05 -2.40 -8.72
CA GLY A 229 -9.45 -2.74 -8.98
C GLY A 229 -9.64 -4.25 -9.23
N GLN A 230 -8.77 -4.85 -10.03
CA GLN A 230 -8.76 -6.31 -10.26
C GLN A 230 -8.57 -7.09 -8.96
N LEU A 231 -7.67 -6.63 -8.09
CA LEU A 231 -7.47 -7.23 -6.77
C LEU A 231 -8.73 -7.11 -5.90
N ILE A 232 -9.37 -5.93 -5.86
CA ILE A 232 -10.62 -5.73 -5.12
C ILE A 232 -11.71 -6.68 -5.64
N ALA A 233 -11.93 -6.73 -6.95
CA ALA A 233 -12.92 -7.61 -7.56
C ALA A 233 -12.63 -9.09 -7.29
N LYS A 234 -11.36 -9.52 -7.38
CA LYS A 234 -10.91 -10.87 -7.02
C LYS A 234 -11.28 -11.24 -5.59
N MET A 235 -11.04 -10.33 -4.64
CA MET A 235 -11.34 -10.59 -3.24
C MET A 235 -12.84 -10.66 -2.98
N ILE A 236 -13.63 -9.79 -3.63
CA ILE A 236 -15.10 -9.84 -3.55
C ILE A 236 -15.61 -11.17 -4.10
N ARG A 237 -15.18 -11.56 -5.29
CA ARG A 237 -15.59 -12.82 -5.90
C ARG A 237 -15.24 -14.03 -5.03
N LYS A 238 -14.04 -14.05 -4.47
CA LYS A 238 -13.60 -15.13 -3.56
C LYS A 238 -14.50 -15.26 -2.32
N GLU A 239 -15.08 -14.17 -1.83
CA GLU A 239 -15.95 -14.19 -0.67
C GLU A 239 -17.35 -14.74 -0.97
N PHE A 240 -17.83 -14.63 -2.20
CA PHE A 240 -19.19 -14.96 -2.60
C PHE A 240 -19.29 -16.13 -3.56
N GLU A 241 -18.28 -16.35 -4.41
CA GLU A 241 -18.24 -17.46 -5.37
C GLU A 241 -17.45 -18.63 -4.74
N VAL A 242 -18.14 -19.50 -4.03
CA VAL A 242 -17.61 -20.75 -3.43
C VAL A 242 -17.77 -21.91 -4.40
#